data_601cfaef1d64d950a63a10bfe19b4e5c
#
_entry.id   601cfaef1d64d950a63a10bfe19b4e5c
#
_cell.length_a   1.000
_cell.length_b   1.000
_cell.length_c   1.000
_cell.angle_alpha   90.00
_cell.angle_beta   90.00
_cell.angle_gamma   90.00
#
_symmetry.space_group_name_H-M   'P 1'
#
loop_
_entity.id
_entity.type
_entity.pdbx_description
1 polymer ?
#
loop_
_entity_poly.entity_id
_entity_poly.type
_entity_poly.pdbx_seq_one_letter_code
_entity_poly.pdbx_strand_id
1 'polypeptide(L)'
;TDTIRPVRKAKEYIQNHFSDPLTLEEVSEIVGLSTAYFSALFKKTEGEGFAKYLINVRMEQAKLLLRESNLPVTEICRRVGYNDPKHFTHTFEKAAGVKPSTYRKLYG
;
A
#
# COMPACT_ATOMS: atom_id res chain seq x y z
N THR A 1 8.26 24.49 13.14
CA THR A 1 8.39 23.89 11.82
C THR A 1 7.32 22.82 11.62
N ASP A 2 6.58 22.90 10.53
CA ASP A 2 5.51 21.94 10.26
C ASP A 2 6.10 20.66 9.68
N THR A 3 6.18 19.60 10.49
CA THR A 3 6.64 18.28 10.05
C THR A 3 5.48 17.38 9.66
N ILE A 4 4.25 17.80 9.93
CA ILE A 4 3.05 17.00 9.62
C ILE A 4 2.67 17.12 8.16
N ARG A 5 2.82 18.31 7.58
CA ARG A 5 2.41 18.57 6.19
C ARG A 5 3.10 17.67 5.17
N PRO A 6 4.43 17.47 5.20
CA PRO A 6 5.08 16.59 4.24
C PRO A 6 4.59 15.15 4.34
N VAL A 7 4.38 14.65 5.56
CA VAL A 7 3.89 13.29 5.76
C VAL A 7 2.44 13.16 5.26
N ARG A 8 1.61 14.15 5.55
CA ARG A 8 0.22 14.14 5.05
C ARG A 8 0.20 14.14 3.51
N LYS A 9 1.03 14.98 2.90
CA LYS A 9 1.13 15.05 1.44
C LYS A 9 1.58 13.72 0.85
N ALA A 10 2.55 13.07 1.50
CA ALA A 10 3.02 11.75 1.08
C ALA A 10 1.90 10.72 1.17
N LYS A 11 1.14 10.71 2.25
CA LYS A 11 0.03 9.76 2.42
C LYS A 11 -1.05 9.98 1.36
N GLU A 12 -1.37 11.22 1.05
CA GLU A 12 -2.33 11.52 -0.02
C GLU A 12 -1.83 11.02 -1.36
N TYR A 13 -0.55 11.24 -1.65
CA TYR A 13 0.04 10.76 -2.89
C TYR A 13 -0.01 9.24 -2.97
N ILE A 14 0.34 8.55 -1.89
CA ILE A 14 0.28 7.09 -1.83
C ILE A 14 -1.15 6.60 -2.05
N GLN A 15 -2.14 7.21 -1.41
CA GLN A 15 -3.54 6.82 -1.58
C GLN A 15 -4.01 6.97 -3.02
N ASN A 16 -3.50 7.96 -3.74
CA ASN A 16 -3.90 8.21 -5.12
C ASN A 16 -3.06 7.47 -6.15
N HIS A 17 -1.95 6.86 -5.76
CA HIS A 17 -1.00 6.24 -6.69
C HIS A 17 -0.49 4.88 -6.23
N PHE A 18 -1.17 4.23 -5.29
CA PHE A 18 -0.65 2.98 -4.70
C PHE A 18 -0.49 1.85 -5.72
N SER A 19 -1.23 1.89 -6.82
CA SER A 19 -1.11 0.85 -7.85
C SER A 19 0.11 1.05 -8.75
N ASP A 20 0.76 2.21 -8.66
CA ASP A 20 1.96 2.50 -9.44
C ASP A 20 3.21 1.97 -8.70
N PRO A 21 4.33 1.77 -9.42
CA PRO A 21 5.58 1.34 -8.78
C PRO A 21 6.24 2.51 -8.03
N LEU A 22 5.70 2.84 -6.86
CA LEU A 22 6.21 3.94 -6.05
C LEU A 22 7.51 3.58 -5.35
N THR A 23 8.44 4.54 -5.29
CA THR A 23 9.68 4.39 -4.55
C THR A 23 9.78 5.46 -3.46
N LEU A 24 10.57 5.16 -2.44
CA LEU A 24 10.85 6.13 -1.37
C LEU A 24 11.46 7.41 -1.93
N GLU A 25 12.39 7.26 -2.89
CA GLU A 25 13.06 8.38 -3.53
C GLU A 25 12.07 9.30 -4.25
N GLU A 26 11.15 8.69 -5.00
CA GLU A 26 10.14 9.46 -5.75
C GLU A 26 9.25 10.25 -4.82
N VAL A 27 8.75 9.62 -3.76
CA VAL A 27 7.82 10.30 -2.84
C VAL A 27 8.55 11.38 -2.04
N SER A 28 9.78 11.13 -1.61
CA SER A 28 10.56 12.16 -0.90
C SER A 28 10.79 13.38 -1.78
N GLU A 29 11.04 13.18 -3.07
CA GLU A 29 11.19 14.29 -4.01
C GLU A 29 9.89 15.10 -4.13
N ILE A 30 8.76 14.42 -4.22
CA ILE A 30 7.45 15.08 -4.33
C ILE A 30 7.16 15.96 -3.12
N VAL A 31 7.54 15.54 -1.93
CA VAL A 31 7.31 16.34 -0.72
C VAL A 31 8.45 17.31 -0.42
N GLY A 32 9.52 17.31 -1.25
CA GLY A 32 10.60 18.31 -1.13
C GLY A 32 11.59 18.02 -0.03
N LEU A 33 11.78 16.75 0.36
CA LEU A 33 12.70 16.37 1.42
C LEU A 33 13.75 15.39 0.88
N SER A 34 14.92 15.33 1.55
CA SER A 34 15.88 14.29 1.23
C SER A 34 15.30 12.93 1.58
N THR A 35 15.75 11.90 0.88
CA THR A 35 15.26 10.54 1.09
C THR A 35 15.48 10.08 2.52
N ALA A 36 16.67 10.32 3.07
CA ALA A 36 17.01 9.89 4.43
C ALA A 36 16.13 10.60 5.47
N TYR A 37 15.96 11.91 5.32
CA TYR A 37 15.15 12.68 6.26
C TYR A 37 13.68 12.27 6.18
N PHE A 38 13.15 12.16 4.96
CA PHE A 38 11.76 11.74 4.76
C PHE A 38 11.51 10.35 5.35
N SER A 39 12.41 9.40 5.10
CA SER A 39 12.28 8.04 5.62
C SER A 39 12.16 8.02 7.14
N ALA A 40 13.06 8.75 7.83
CA ALA A 40 13.05 8.82 9.28
C ALA A 40 11.79 9.53 9.79
N LEU A 41 11.42 10.63 9.16
CA LEU A 41 10.24 11.40 9.56
C LEU A 41 8.95 10.60 9.39
N PHE A 42 8.82 9.90 8.26
CA PHE A 42 7.63 9.09 7.99
C PHE A 42 7.48 7.99 9.03
N LYS A 43 8.56 7.26 9.31
CA LYS A 43 8.52 6.18 10.31
C LYS A 43 8.19 6.71 11.70
N LYS A 44 8.78 7.85 12.08
CA LYS A 44 8.52 8.46 13.38
C LYS A 44 7.06 8.89 13.51
N THR A 45 6.50 9.49 12.46
CA THR A 45 5.15 10.04 12.47
C THR A 45 4.09 8.94 12.37
N GLU A 46 4.30 7.96 11.49
CA GLU A 46 3.29 6.93 11.20
C GLU A 46 3.48 5.64 12.01
N GLY A 47 4.61 5.46 12.68
CA GLY A 47 4.88 4.25 13.42
C GLY A 47 5.39 3.09 12.57
N GLU A 48 5.40 3.24 11.26
CA GLU A 48 5.92 2.23 10.34
C GLU A 48 6.57 2.91 9.13
N GLY A 49 7.49 2.22 8.48
CA GLY A 49 8.20 2.75 7.31
C GLY A 49 7.32 2.87 6.08
N PHE A 50 7.82 3.62 5.10
CA PHE A 50 7.12 3.88 3.84
C PHE A 50 6.73 2.58 3.13
N ALA A 51 7.67 1.62 3.01
CA ALA A 51 7.42 0.38 2.27
C ALA A 51 6.27 -0.42 2.89
N LYS A 52 6.26 -0.54 4.21
CA LYS A 52 5.21 -1.26 4.90
C LYS A 52 3.87 -0.53 4.81
N TYR A 53 3.90 0.79 4.90
CA TYR A 53 2.69 1.59 4.74
C TYR A 53 2.06 1.37 3.36
N LEU A 54 2.89 1.38 2.31
CA LEU A 54 2.41 1.13 0.94
C LEU A 54 1.80 -0.27 0.81
N ILE A 55 2.44 -1.29 1.37
CA ILE A 55 1.90 -2.65 1.35
C ILE A 55 0.54 -2.67 2.05
N ASN A 56 0.43 -2.03 3.21
CA ASN A 56 -0.84 -2.00 3.95
C ASN A 56 -1.95 -1.31 3.16
N VAL A 57 -1.65 -0.21 2.48
CA VAL A 57 -2.63 0.46 1.61
C VAL A 57 -3.10 -0.48 0.50
N ARG A 58 -2.17 -1.17 -0.15
CA ARG A 58 -2.50 -2.10 -1.23
C ARG A 58 -3.35 -3.27 -0.73
N MET A 59 -3.03 -3.79 0.45
CA MET A 59 -3.78 -4.93 1.01
C MET A 59 -5.18 -4.52 1.44
N GLU A 60 -5.35 -3.31 2.01
CA GLU A 60 -6.68 -2.81 2.35
C GLU A 60 -7.54 -2.62 1.12
N GLN A 61 -6.96 -2.12 0.01
CA GLN A 61 -7.68 -1.99 -1.24
C GLN A 61 -8.04 -3.36 -1.82
N ALA A 62 -7.13 -4.34 -1.71
CA ALA A 62 -7.42 -5.70 -2.16
C ALA A 62 -8.59 -6.29 -1.38
N LYS A 63 -8.60 -6.13 -0.06
CA LYS A 63 -9.71 -6.60 0.78
C LYS A 63 -11.03 -5.98 0.36
N LEU A 64 -11.02 -4.68 0.10
CA LEU A 64 -12.22 -3.96 -0.35
C LEU A 64 -12.75 -4.55 -1.66
N LEU A 65 -11.87 -4.75 -2.64
CA LEU A 65 -12.27 -5.31 -3.93
C LEU A 65 -12.76 -6.76 -3.80
N LEU A 66 -12.15 -7.54 -2.92
CA LEU A 66 -12.60 -8.91 -2.67
C LEU A 66 -14.02 -8.95 -2.08
N ARG A 67 -14.33 -8.02 -1.20
CA ARG A 67 -15.66 -7.96 -0.56
C ARG A 67 -16.71 -7.34 -1.46
N GLU A 68 -16.34 -6.29 -2.22
CA GLU A 68 -17.32 -5.43 -2.88
C GLU A 68 -17.42 -5.64 -4.39
N SER A 69 -16.65 -6.57 -4.97
CA SER A 69 -16.69 -6.81 -6.40
C SER A 69 -16.61 -8.30 -6.71
N ASN A 70 -16.90 -8.64 -7.98
CA ASN A 70 -16.76 -10.01 -8.48
C ASN A 70 -15.51 -10.16 -9.35
N LEU A 71 -14.58 -9.21 -9.26
CA LEU A 71 -13.34 -9.27 -10.04
C LEU A 71 -12.53 -10.53 -9.71
N PRO A 72 -11.95 -11.17 -10.72
CA PRO A 72 -11.04 -12.29 -10.45
C PRO A 72 -9.86 -11.85 -9.59
N VAL A 73 -9.33 -12.76 -8.78
CA VAL A 73 -8.19 -12.45 -7.90
C VAL A 73 -7.01 -11.92 -8.72
N THR A 74 -6.77 -12.46 -9.93
CA THR A 74 -5.69 -11.99 -10.80
C THR A 74 -5.87 -10.54 -11.21
N GLU A 75 -7.11 -10.10 -11.42
CA GLU A 75 -7.39 -8.71 -11.76
C GLU A 75 -7.19 -7.80 -10.55
N ILE A 76 -7.62 -8.24 -9.37
CA ILE A 76 -7.41 -7.49 -8.12
C ILE A 76 -5.91 -7.32 -7.87
N CYS A 77 -5.14 -8.40 -8.04
CA CYS A 77 -3.69 -8.37 -7.94
C CYS A 77 -3.09 -7.22 -8.76
N ARG A 78 -3.48 -7.14 -10.03
CA ARG A 78 -2.99 -6.12 -10.94
C ARG A 78 -3.43 -4.71 -10.50
N ARG A 79 -4.69 -4.56 -10.12
CA ARG A 79 -5.26 -3.25 -9.74
C ARG A 79 -4.63 -2.66 -8.50
N VAL A 80 -4.14 -3.51 -7.59
CA VAL A 80 -3.49 -2.98 -6.38
C VAL A 80 -1.98 -2.87 -6.50
N GLY A 81 -1.43 -3.13 -7.71
CA GLY A 81 -0.04 -2.83 -8.00
C GLY A 81 0.91 -4.01 -8.03
N TYR A 82 0.40 -5.24 -8.10
CA TYR A 82 1.25 -6.43 -8.17
C TYR A 82 1.21 -7.02 -9.57
N ASN A 83 2.38 -7.43 -10.08
CA ASN A 83 2.48 -8.09 -11.38
C ASN A 83 2.54 -9.61 -11.25
N ASP A 84 2.92 -10.10 -10.08
CA ASP A 84 3.10 -11.53 -9.81
C ASP A 84 2.01 -12.01 -8.87
N PRO A 85 1.06 -12.85 -9.34
CA PRO A 85 0.00 -13.38 -8.48
C PRO A 85 0.50 -14.17 -7.28
N LYS A 86 1.62 -14.87 -7.40
CA LYS A 86 2.19 -15.63 -6.28
C LYS A 86 2.68 -14.69 -5.19
N HIS A 87 3.37 -13.62 -5.59
CA HIS A 87 3.84 -12.61 -4.66
C HIS A 87 2.67 -11.93 -3.97
N PHE A 88 1.64 -11.56 -4.74
CA PHE A 88 0.43 -10.96 -4.19
C PHE A 88 -0.23 -11.88 -3.17
N THR A 89 -0.45 -13.14 -3.53
CA THR A 89 -1.12 -14.12 -2.66
C THR A 89 -0.35 -14.30 -1.36
N HIS A 90 0.97 -14.42 -1.44
CA HIS A 90 1.82 -14.55 -0.26
C HIS A 90 1.72 -13.32 0.65
N THR A 91 1.82 -12.12 0.05
CA THR A 91 1.74 -10.87 0.80
C THR A 91 0.36 -10.71 1.43
N PHE A 92 -0.69 -11.04 0.69
CA PHE A 92 -2.06 -10.94 1.20
C PHE A 92 -2.29 -11.91 2.36
N GLU A 93 -1.87 -13.15 2.21
CA GLU A 93 -2.03 -14.16 3.27
C GLU A 93 -1.31 -13.73 4.55
N LYS A 94 -0.13 -13.15 4.39
CA LYS A 94 0.64 -12.66 5.52
C LYS A 94 -0.08 -11.51 6.24
N ALA A 95 -0.76 -10.64 5.48
CA ALA A 95 -1.46 -9.48 6.02
C ALA A 95 -2.84 -9.83 6.57
N ALA A 96 -3.56 -10.75 5.92
CA ALA A 96 -4.96 -11.05 6.24
C ALA A 96 -5.16 -12.35 7.01
N GLY A 97 -4.13 -13.20 7.07
CA GLY A 97 -4.22 -14.49 7.74
C GLY A 97 -4.82 -15.61 6.89
N VAL A 98 -5.39 -15.29 5.74
CA VAL A 98 -5.97 -16.26 4.80
C VAL A 98 -5.69 -15.83 3.37
N LYS A 99 -5.80 -16.76 2.43
CA LYS A 99 -5.62 -16.46 1.01
C LYS A 99 -6.75 -15.58 0.48
N PRO A 100 -6.53 -14.84 -0.62
CA PRO A 100 -7.56 -13.95 -1.17
C PRO A 100 -8.89 -14.64 -1.47
N SER A 101 -8.86 -15.83 -2.06
CA SER A 101 -10.09 -16.56 -2.37
C SER A 101 -10.85 -16.95 -1.11
N THR A 102 -10.14 -17.33 -0.06
CA THR A 102 -10.73 -17.66 1.24
C THR A 102 -11.33 -16.42 1.89
N TYR A 103 -10.60 -15.30 1.81
CA TYR A 103 -11.10 -14.03 2.35
C TYR A 103 -12.44 -13.66 1.70
N ARG A 104 -12.55 -13.79 0.38
CA ARG A 104 -13.80 -13.52 -0.34
C ARG A 104 -14.93 -14.42 0.16
N LYS A 105 -14.66 -15.69 0.36
CA LYS A 105 -15.69 -16.61 0.87
C LYS A 105 -16.17 -16.23 2.26
N LEU A 106 -15.26 -15.76 3.11
CA LEU A 106 -15.60 -15.42 4.50
C LEU A 106 -16.29 -14.07 4.62
N TYR A 107 -15.91 -13.09 3.81
CA TYR A 107 -16.33 -11.70 4.01
C TYR A 107 -17.02 -11.06 2.81
N GLY A 108 -17.04 -11.72 1.71
CA GLY A 108 -17.66 -11.21 0.47
C GLY A 108 -19.16 -11.39 0.35
#